data_67b34429a7b36492fae5a595b0816994
#
_entry.id   67b34429a7b36492fae5a595b0816994
#
_cell.length_a   1.000
_cell.length_b   1.000
_cell.length_c   1.000
_cell.angle_alpha   90.00
_cell.angle_beta   90.00
_cell.angle_gamma   90.00
#
_symmetry.space_group_name_H-M   'P 1'
#
loop_
_entity.id
_entity.type
_entity.pdbx_description
1 polymer ?
#
loop_
_entity_poly.entity_id
_entity_poly.type
_entity_poly.pdbx_seq_one_letter_code
_entity_poly.pdbx_strand_id
1 'polypeptide(L)'
;MIVIEEDKDLLKATVYAELTLADFREFEAAVNNELRRTPKIKLLLDLTNMSGYTVDVAWEDIKFTRNHAHDFKRIAVVTGSRWVSWLGWLPAAFTDAEIEQFEDAAAANNWLHGR
;
A
#
# COMPACT_ATOMS: atom_id res chain seq x y z
N MET A 1 -1.58 6.42 12.65
CA MET A 1 -1.10 7.62 11.92
C MET A 1 -0.50 7.21 10.59
N ILE A 2 -0.83 7.90 9.55
CA ILE A 2 -0.31 7.61 8.22
C ILE A 2 0.27 8.88 7.59
N VAL A 3 1.40 8.73 6.90
CA VAL A 3 2.03 9.82 6.15
C VAL A 3 2.02 9.43 4.68
N ILE A 4 1.47 10.29 3.84
CA ILE A 4 1.32 10.02 2.41
C ILE A 4 2.11 11.03 1.61
N GLU A 5 2.93 10.53 0.69
CA GLU A 5 3.74 11.35 -0.21
C GLU A 5 3.46 10.93 -1.64
N GLU A 6 3.38 11.91 -2.53
CA GLU A 6 3.18 11.67 -3.95
C GLU A 6 4.41 12.12 -4.72
N ASP A 7 4.88 11.30 -5.65
CA ASP A 7 6.03 11.61 -6.50
C ASP A 7 5.79 10.99 -7.88
N LYS A 8 5.36 11.82 -8.83
CA LYS A 8 5.01 11.38 -10.19
C LYS A 8 3.92 10.31 -10.15
N ASP A 9 4.21 9.09 -10.62
CA ASP A 9 3.26 7.98 -10.60
C ASP A 9 3.40 7.10 -9.36
N LEU A 10 4.22 7.52 -8.40
CA LEU A 10 4.48 6.78 -7.17
C LEU A 10 3.73 7.39 -5.99
N LEU A 11 2.97 6.57 -5.30
CA LEU A 11 2.31 6.92 -4.06
C LEU A 11 3.01 6.19 -2.93
N LYS A 12 3.49 6.93 -1.93
CA LYS A 12 4.17 6.34 -0.78
C LYS A 12 3.33 6.56 0.47
N ALA A 13 3.01 5.47 1.15
CA ALA A 13 2.24 5.51 2.39
C ALA A 13 3.06 4.86 3.50
N THR A 14 3.30 5.60 4.58
CA THR A 14 4.04 5.11 5.74
C THR A 14 3.10 5.11 6.94
N VAL A 15 2.95 3.96 7.59
CA VAL A 15 2.06 3.81 8.73
C VAL A 15 2.88 3.78 10.03
N TYR A 16 2.47 4.59 10.99
CA TYR A 16 3.07 4.65 12.32
C TYR A 16 2.04 4.25 13.36
N ALA A 17 2.46 3.46 14.34
CA ALA A 17 1.59 3.00 15.42
C ALA A 17 0.40 2.23 14.85
N GLU A 18 -0.81 2.45 15.36
CA GLU A 18 -1.99 1.73 14.92
C GLU A 18 -2.59 2.35 13.66
N LEU A 19 -2.93 1.51 12.68
CA LEU A 19 -3.65 1.94 11.50
C LEU A 19 -5.14 1.99 11.82
N THR A 20 -5.70 3.18 11.84
CA THR A 20 -7.12 3.39 12.15
C THR A 20 -7.94 3.52 10.88
N LEU A 21 -9.26 3.48 11.02
CA LEU A 21 -10.15 3.69 9.87
C LEU A 21 -9.96 5.08 9.25
N ALA A 22 -9.74 6.10 10.07
CA ALA A 22 -9.48 7.45 9.57
C ALA A 22 -8.22 7.48 8.71
N ASP A 23 -7.16 6.79 9.16
CA ASP A 23 -5.92 6.67 8.40
C ASP A 23 -6.15 5.97 7.06
N PHE A 24 -6.92 4.88 7.09
CA PHE A 24 -7.19 4.11 5.88
C PHE A 24 -7.99 4.92 4.87
N ARG A 25 -8.93 5.71 5.33
CA ARG A 25 -9.71 6.59 4.45
C ARG A 25 -8.87 7.69 3.83
N GLU A 26 -7.90 8.19 4.57
CA GLU A 26 -6.93 9.14 4.04
C GLU A 26 -6.10 8.51 2.93
N PHE A 27 -5.66 7.28 3.12
CA PHE A 27 -4.95 6.52 2.11
C PHE A 27 -5.82 6.30 0.87
N GLU A 28 -7.05 5.87 1.05
CA GLU A 28 -7.98 5.63 -0.06
C GLU A 28 -8.25 6.91 -0.86
N ALA A 29 -8.41 8.03 -0.17
CA ALA A 29 -8.60 9.32 -0.84
C ALA A 29 -7.38 9.69 -1.69
N ALA A 30 -6.17 9.43 -1.18
CA ALA A 30 -4.94 9.69 -1.92
C ALA A 30 -4.84 8.81 -3.17
N VAL A 31 -5.23 7.53 -3.06
CA VAL A 31 -5.25 6.62 -4.21
C VAL A 31 -6.23 7.13 -5.28
N ASN A 32 -7.43 7.49 -4.87
CA ASN A 32 -8.43 7.99 -5.81
C ASN A 32 -7.99 9.29 -6.49
N ASN A 33 -7.31 10.15 -5.75
CA ASN A 33 -6.79 11.39 -6.30
C ASN A 33 -5.68 11.13 -7.33
N GLU A 34 -4.81 10.18 -7.04
CA GLU A 34 -3.72 9.81 -7.94
C GLU A 34 -4.25 9.18 -9.23
N LEU A 35 -5.31 8.38 -9.15
CA LEU A 35 -5.91 7.74 -10.30
C LEU A 35 -6.51 8.71 -11.31
N ARG A 36 -6.78 9.94 -10.90
CA ARG A 36 -7.24 10.98 -11.83
C ARG A 36 -6.14 11.42 -12.78
N ARG A 37 -4.88 11.21 -12.41
CA ARG A 37 -3.73 11.62 -13.21
C ARG A 37 -3.00 10.46 -13.85
N THR A 38 -3.07 9.28 -13.24
CA THR A 38 -2.29 8.12 -13.64
C THR A 38 -3.20 6.90 -13.66
N PRO A 39 -3.33 6.20 -14.81
CA PRO A 39 -4.25 5.06 -14.90
C PRO A 39 -3.83 3.85 -14.07
N LYS A 40 -2.52 3.69 -13.81
CA LYS A 40 -2.02 2.64 -12.91
C LYS A 40 -0.93 3.20 -12.02
N ILE A 41 -1.06 2.95 -10.74
CA ILE A 41 -0.20 3.55 -9.70
C ILE A 41 0.88 2.58 -9.28
N LYS A 42 2.05 3.12 -8.96
CA LYS A 42 3.08 2.40 -8.21
C LYS A 42 2.89 2.77 -6.74
N LEU A 43 2.82 1.77 -5.88
CA LEU A 43 2.59 1.99 -4.45
C LEU A 43 3.76 1.47 -3.63
N LEU A 44 4.25 2.30 -2.72
CA LEU A 44 5.16 1.86 -1.67
C LEU A 44 4.41 1.95 -0.34
N LEU A 45 4.22 0.82 0.30
CA LEU A 45 3.52 0.73 1.58
C LEU A 45 4.53 0.34 2.64
N ASP A 46 4.88 1.27 3.52
CA ASP A 46 5.87 1.03 4.58
C ASP A 46 5.15 0.75 5.90
N LEU A 47 5.22 -0.49 6.34
CA LEU A 47 4.59 -0.97 7.55
C LEU A 47 5.60 -1.24 8.67
N THR A 48 6.84 -0.80 8.51
CA THR A 48 7.91 -1.07 9.46
C THR A 48 7.55 -0.62 10.87
N ASN A 49 6.91 0.53 10.98
CA ASN A 49 6.56 1.14 12.27
C ASN A 49 5.11 0.95 12.68
N MET A 50 4.37 0.12 11.97
CA MET A 50 2.98 -0.18 12.31
C MET A 50 2.92 -1.16 13.48
N SER A 51 2.11 -0.85 14.49
CA SER A 51 1.94 -1.72 15.65
C SER A 51 0.70 -2.62 15.54
N GLY A 52 -0.25 -2.25 14.71
CA GLY A 52 -1.48 -3.01 14.54
C GLY A 52 -2.48 -2.24 13.69
N TYR A 53 -3.69 -2.76 13.62
CA TYR A 53 -4.79 -2.11 12.90
C TYR A 53 -6.11 -2.41 13.60
N THR A 54 -7.12 -1.54 13.37
CA THR A 54 -8.45 -1.72 13.98
C THR A 54 -9.28 -2.70 13.14
N VAL A 55 -10.30 -3.29 13.75
CA VAL A 55 -11.15 -4.30 13.09
C VAL A 55 -11.89 -3.70 11.89
N ASP A 56 -12.35 -2.47 12.00
CA ASP A 56 -13.04 -1.79 10.90
C ASP A 56 -12.13 -1.54 9.69
N VAL A 57 -10.83 -1.38 9.92
CA VAL A 57 -9.85 -1.27 8.82
C VAL A 57 -9.84 -2.56 7.98
N ALA A 58 -9.94 -3.72 8.63
CA ALA A 58 -9.93 -4.99 7.91
C ALA A 58 -11.10 -5.06 6.91
N TRP A 59 -12.28 -4.58 7.29
CA TRP A 59 -13.44 -4.54 6.40
C TRP A 59 -13.24 -3.58 5.24
N GLU A 60 -12.71 -2.39 5.51
CA GLU A 60 -12.46 -1.40 4.48
C GLU A 60 -11.37 -1.88 3.51
N ASP A 61 -10.39 -2.59 4.02
CA ASP A 61 -9.31 -3.16 3.20
C ASP A 61 -9.87 -4.14 2.17
N ILE A 62 -10.83 -4.97 2.57
CA ILE A 62 -11.50 -5.91 1.65
C ILE A 62 -12.24 -5.16 0.55
N LYS A 63 -12.97 -4.11 0.91
CA LYS A 63 -13.67 -3.28 -0.07
C LYS A 63 -12.71 -2.57 -1.01
N PHE A 64 -11.64 -2.02 -0.46
CA PHE A 64 -10.60 -1.35 -1.22
C PHE A 64 -10.00 -2.29 -2.26
N THR A 65 -9.64 -3.49 -1.85
CA THR A 65 -9.06 -4.49 -2.72
C THR A 65 -9.99 -4.81 -3.89
N ARG A 66 -11.27 -4.99 -3.60
CA ARG A 66 -12.27 -5.30 -4.62
C ARG A 66 -12.42 -4.15 -5.61
N ASN A 67 -12.42 -2.91 -5.13
CA ASN A 67 -12.65 -1.75 -5.96
C ASN A 67 -11.42 -1.35 -6.78
N HIS A 68 -10.22 -1.72 -6.34
CA HIS A 68 -8.97 -1.27 -6.94
C HIS A 68 -8.10 -2.40 -7.46
N ALA A 69 -8.69 -3.56 -7.75
CA ALA A 69 -7.94 -4.77 -8.14
C ALA A 69 -7.05 -4.58 -9.37
N HIS A 70 -7.38 -3.63 -10.25
CA HIS A 70 -6.65 -3.41 -11.50
C HIS A 70 -5.99 -2.03 -11.59
N ASP A 71 -5.92 -1.32 -10.46
CA ASP A 71 -5.47 0.08 -10.46
C ASP A 71 -3.99 0.26 -10.14
N PHE A 72 -3.29 -0.83 -9.84
CA PHE A 72 -1.88 -0.77 -9.46
C PHE A 72 -0.98 -1.49 -10.46
N LYS A 73 0.16 -0.88 -10.76
CA LYS A 73 1.19 -1.46 -11.61
C LYS A 73 2.19 -2.27 -10.80
N ARG A 74 2.67 -1.70 -9.70
CA ARG A 74 3.59 -2.34 -8.78
C ARG A 74 3.26 -1.95 -7.36
N ILE A 75 3.36 -2.90 -6.45
CA ILE A 75 3.16 -2.66 -5.02
C ILE A 75 4.39 -3.19 -4.29
N ALA A 76 5.13 -2.29 -3.66
CA ALA A 76 6.25 -2.66 -2.81
C ALA A 76 5.81 -2.52 -1.36
N VAL A 77 5.98 -3.57 -0.58
CA VAL A 77 5.63 -3.55 0.84
C VAL A 77 6.89 -3.67 1.66
N VAL A 78 7.16 -2.66 2.48
CA VAL A 78 8.31 -2.66 3.39
C VAL A 78 7.81 -3.11 4.75
N THR A 79 8.25 -4.27 5.19
CA THR A 79 7.80 -4.84 6.46
C THR A 79 8.78 -5.89 6.95
N GLY A 80 8.82 -6.09 8.27
CA GLY A 80 9.52 -7.25 8.84
C GLY A 80 8.62 -8.48 8.76
N SER A 81 9.10 -9.59 9.33
CA SER A 81 8.36 -10.86 9.28
C SER A 81 7.00 -10.83 9.97
N ARG A 82 6.78 -9.85 10.83
CA ARG A 82 5.57 -9.76 11.67
C ARG A 82 4.26 -9.72 10.86
N TRP A 83 4.29 -9.08 9.69
CA TRP A 83 3.08 -8.86 8.89
C TRP A 83 3.02 -9.71 7.62
N VAL A 84 3.94 -10.67 7.47
CA VAL A 84 4.03 -11.47 6.24
C VAL A 84 2.73 -12.24 5.97
N SER A 85 2.16 -12.88 7.01
CA SER A 85 0.93 -13.64 6.82
C SER A 85 -0.26 -12.75 6.45
N TRP A 86 -0.30 -11.53 7.00
CA TRP A 86 -1.36 -10.58 6.68
C TRP A 86 -1.29 -10.14 5.22
N LEU A 87 -0.09 -10.09 4.65
CA LEU A 87 0.12 -9.66 3.27
C LEU A 87 -0.01 -10.79 2.25
N GLY A 88 -0.16 -12.02 2.71
CA GLY A 88 -0.16 -13.20 1.83
C GLY A 88 -1.29 -13.22 0.81
N TRP A 89 -2.37 -12.50 1.07
CA TRP A 89 -3.52 -12.46 0.18
C TRP A 89 -3.36 -11.47 -0.98
N LEU A 90 -2.42 -10.54 -0.89
CA LEU A 90 -2.25 -9.47 -1.88
C LEU A 90 -2.08 -9.96 -3.32
N PRO A 91 -1.22 -10.97 -3.61
CA PRO A 91 -1.07 -11.39 -5.01
C PRO A 91 -2.34 -11.92 -5.64
N ALA A 92 -3.21 -12.56 -4.85
CA ALA A 92 -4.49 -13.05 -5.35
C ALA A 92 -5.48 -11.91 -5.58
N ALA A 93 -5.36 -10.83 -4.79
CA ALA A 93 -6.28 -9.70 -4.84
C ALA A 93 -5.96 -8.71 -5.98
N PHE A 94 -4.67 -8.49 -6.24
CA PHE A 94 -4.21 -7.54 -7.26
C PHE A 94 -3.48 -8.30 -8.37
N THR A 95 -4.25 -9.02 -9.17
CA THR A 95 -3.69 -9.94 -10.18
C THR A 95 -2.89 -9.27 -11.27
N ASP A 96 -3.14 -7.99 -11.55
CA ASP A 96 -2.43 -7.24 -12.58
C ASP A 96 -1.16 -6.56 -12.07
N ALA A 97 -0.94 -6.56 -10.77
CA ALA A 97 0.18 -5.86 -10.17
C ALA A 97 1.34 -6.81 -9.87
N GLU A 98 2.57 -6.28 -10.02
CA GLU A 98 3.74 -6.97 -9.48
C GLU A 98 3.87 -6.57 -8.03
N ILE A 99 3.95 -7.54 -7.13
CA ILE A 99 4.00 -7.29 -5.69
C ILE A 99 5.27 -7.91 -5.13
N GLU A 100 6.05 -7.10 -4.42
CA GLU A 100 7.30 -7.53 -3.80
C GLU A 100 7.36 -7.03 -2.36
N GLN A 101 7.96 -7.84 -1.50
CA GLN A 101 8.20 -7.47 -0.10
C GLN A 101 9.66 -7.09 0.08
N PHE A 102 9.90 -6.06 0.87
CA PHE A 102 11.25 -5.59 1.18
C PHE A 102 11.39 -5.36 2.68
N GLU A 103 12.60 -5.50 3.19
CA GLU A 103 12.91 -5.15 4.57
C GLU A 103 13.43 -3.72 4.70
N ASP A 104 13.73 -3.08 3.57
CA ASP A 104 14.40 -1.81 3.48
C ASP A 104 13.67 -0.91 2.49
N ALA A 105 13.28 0.28 2.94
CA ALA A 105 12.56 1.25 2.12
C ALA A 105 13.38 1.69 0.90
N ALA A 106 14.69 1.80 1.02
CA ALA A 106 15.54 2.20 -0.10
C ALA A 106 15.50 1.16 -1.22
N ALA A 107 15.57 -0.13 -0.86
CA ALA A 107 15.47 -1.22 -1.85
C ALA A 107 14.11 -1.23 -2.52
N ALA A 108 13.04 -1.01 -1.75
CA ALA A 108 11.68 -0.93 -2.30
C ALA A 108 11.53 0.22 -3.29
N ASN A 109 12.05 1.38 -2.91
CA ASN A 109 12.00 2.57 -3.75
C ASN A 109 12.77 2.35 -5.06
N ASN A 110 13.94 1.74 -4.99
CA ASN A 110 14.74 1.42 -6.18
C ASN A 110 14.00 0.46 -7.11
N TRP A 111 13.35 -0.55 -6.57
CA TRP A 111 12.58 -1.49 -7.37
C TRP A 111 11.40 -0.81 -8.07
N LEU A 112 10.73 0.12 -7.39
CA LEU A 112 9.60 0.84 -7.98
C LEU A 112 10.02 1.77 -9.10
N HIS A 113 11.20 2.39 -8.98
CA HIS A 113 11.73 3.27 -10.02
C HIS A 113 12.48 2.48 -11.10
N GLY A 114 12.77 1.22 -10.86
CA GLY A 114 13.45 0.35 -11.81
C GLY A 114 12.53 -0.13 -12.91
N ARG A 115 13.04 -1.07 -13.71
CA ARG A 115 12.31 -1.62 -14.85
C ARG A 115 12.00 -3.08 -14.70
#